data_2f58968dc4af6a3f45bc39cfbab54336
#
_entry.id   2f58968dc4af6a3f45bc39cfbab54336
#
_cell.length_a   1.000
_cell.length_b   1.000
_cell.length_c   1.000
_cell.angle_alpha   90.00
_cell.angle_beta   90.00
_cell.angle_gamma   90.00
#
_symmetry.space_group_name_H-M   'P 1'
#
loop_
_entity.id
_entity.type
_entity.pdbx_description
1 polymer ?
#
loop_
_entity_poly.entity_id
_entity_poly.type
_entity_poly.pdbx_seq_one_letter_code
_entity_poly.pdbx_strand_id
1 'polypeptide(L)'
;EREAIIAASAADVLFSCVDSMAGRSIAELICRRCVVPMVDLGVTIPTRKDADGLTHIADVCGRIDYVRPDGPGLSDRQVVTPEGLRREYLLRNAPDAAQKEIEAGYIKGVHEEAPSVMALNMRAAADAIMEWIARQFGCRHEGNQPYARTVFSLAGGEVDYFSEASFSVADNHDLALGLIEPLLGVPGLAITERKDAA
;
A
#
# COMPACT_ATOMS: atom_id res chain seq x y z
N GLU A 1 -12.50 13.37 3.48
CA GLU A 1 -11.96 12.01 3.75
C GLU A 1 -13.06 10.97 3.88
N ARG A 2 -14.06 11.17 4.76
CA ARG A 2 -15.20 10.25 4.95
C ARG A 2 -15.98 9.98 3.67
N GLU A 3 -16.31 11.01 2.89
CA GLU A 3 -17.03 10.85 1.62
C GLU A 3 -16.27 9.98 0.62
N ALA A 4 -14.93 10.13 0.56
CA ALA A 4 -14.09 9.29 -0.31
C ALA A 4 -14.10 7.82 0.14
N ILE A 5 -14.08 7.55 1.44
CA ILE A 5 -14.18 6.18 1.98
C ILE A 5 -15.53 5.57 1.66
N ILE A 6 -16.63 6.32 1.84
CA ILE A 6 -17.98 5.87 1.51
C ILE A 6 -18.11 5.58 0.00
N ALA A 7 -17.57 6.45 -0.86
CA ALA A 7 -17.59 6.22 -2.30
C ALA A 7 -16.76 4.98 -2.69
N ALA A 8 -15.57 4.81 -2.11
CA ALA A 8 -14.71 3.67 -2.36
C ALA A 8 -15.33 2.33 -1.90
N SER A 9 -16.11 2.36 -0.82
CA SER A 9 -16.77 1.15 -0.28
C SER A 9 -17.89 0.59 -1.17
N ALA A 10 -18.38 1.38 -2.13
CA ALA A 10 -19.40 0.99 -3.10
C ALA A 10 -18.82 0.63 -4.48
N ALA A 11 -17.52 0.58 -4.63
CA ALA A 11 -16.85 0.25 -5.88
C ALA A 11 -16.77 -1.27 -6.10
N ASP A 12 -16.67 -1.70 -7.36
CA ASP A 12 -16.44 -3.11 -7.73
C ASP A 12 -14.97 -3.52 -7.52
N VAL A 13 -14.04 -2.55 -7.57
CA VAL A 13 -12.61 -2.73 -7.33
C VAL A 13 -11.99 -1.41 -6.84
N LEU A 14 -11.00 -1.52 -5.97
CA LEU A 14 -10.22 -0.38 -5.48
C LEU A 14 -8.80 -0.44 -6.02
N PHE A 15 -8.35 0.61 -6.72
CA PHE A 15 -6.95 0.79 -7.09
C PHE A 15 -6.29 1.73 -6.07
N SER A 16 -5.38 1.19 -5.26
CA SER A 16 -4.62 1.93 -4.26
C SER A 16 -3.31 2.42 -4.88
N CYS A 17 -3.27 3.70 -5.25
CA CYS A 17 -2.10 4.38 -5.83
C CYS A 17 -1.52 5.42 -4.87
N VAL A 18 -1.70 5.21 -3.57
CA VAL A 18 -1.26 6.14 -2.52
C VAL A 18 0.21 5.89 -2.15
N ASP A 19 0.89 6.93 -1.72
CA ASP A 19 2.31 6.91 -1.32
C ASP A 19 2.51 6.65 0.18
N SER A 20 1.46 6.80 1.01
CA SER A 20 1.54 6.64 2.45
C SER A 20 1.08 5.26 2.93
N MET A 21 1.72 4.73 3.98
CA MET A 21 1.27 3.50 4.64
C MET A 21 -0.08 3.68 5.34
N ALA A 22 -0.35 4.86 5.88
CA ALA A 22 -1.65 5.19 6.47
C ALA A 22 -2.78 5.12 5.42
N GLY A 23 -2.56 5.65 4.21
CA GLY A 23 -3.50 5.56 3.10
C GLY A 23 -3.74 4.10 2.66
N ARG A 24 -2.67 3.30 2.56
CA ARG A 24 -2.77 1.87 2.25
C ARG A 24 -3.52 1.09 3.32
N SER A 25 -3.30 1.41 4.59
CA SER A 25 -4.03 0.79 5.70
C SER A 25 -5.53 1.06 5.63
N ILE A 26 -5.95 2.29 5.30
CA ILE A 26 -7.37 2.63 5.07
C ILE A 26 -7.92 1.87 3.86
N ALA A 27 -7.19 1.79 2.76
CA ALA A 27 -7.61 1.04 1.57
C ALA A 27 -7.78 -0.46 1.89
N GLU A 28 -6.89 -1.05 2.68
CA GLU A 28 -7.01 -2.43 3.15
C GLU A 28 -8.26 -2.63 4.04
N LEU A 29 -8.55 -1.71 4.95
CA LEU A 29 -9.77 -1.76 5.77
C LEU A 29 -11.04 -1.68 4.91
N ILE A 30 -11.09 -0.84 3.88
CA ILE A 30 -12.20 -0.79 2.93
C ILE A 30 -12.33 -2.13 2.21
N CYS A 31 -11.22 -2.66 1.67
CA CYS A 31 -11.19 -3.94 0.99
C CYS A 31 -11.82 -5.05 1.85
N ARG A 32 -11.37 -5.19 3.09
CA ARG A 32 -11.83 -6.25 4.01
C ARG A 32 -13.25 -6.03 4.50
N ARG A 33 -13.54 -4.86 5.06
CA ARG A 33 -14.82 -4.57 5.71
C ARG A 33 -15.98 -4.47 4.73
N CYS A 34 -15.74 -3.91 3.55
CA CYS A 34 -16.78 -3.72 2.53
C CYS A 34 -16.76 -4.79 1.45
N VAL A 35 -15.85 -5.78 1.55
CA VAL A 35 -15.72 -6.90 0.60
C VAL A 35 -15.44 -6.42 -0.83
N VAL A 36 -14.62 -5.37 -0.97
CA VAL A 36 -14.21 -4.80 -2.25
C VAL A 36 -12.80 -5.28 -2.58
N PRO A 37 -12.54 -6.03 -3.65
CA PRO A 37 -11.18 -6.43 -4.02
C PRO A 37 -10.32 -5.20 -4.34
N MET A 38 -9.01 -5.30 -4.05
CA MET A 38 -8.09 -4.17 -4.20
C MET A 38 -6.87 -4.57 -5.02
N VAL A 39 -6.39 -3.62 -5.83
CA VAL A 39 -5.06 -3.67 -6.48
C VAL A 39 -4.23 -2.54 -5.90
N ASP A 40 -3.18 -2.86 -5.14
CA ASP A 40 -2.25 -1.87 -4.60
C ASP A 40 -0.99 -1.79 -5.45
N LEU A 41 -0.53 -0.57 -5.70
CA LEU A 41 0.67 -0.30 -6.48
C LEU A 41 1.73 0.37 -5.62
N GLY A 42 2.97 -0.04 -5.81
CA GLY A 42 4.12 0.61 -5.23
C GLY A 42 5.26 0.68 -6.23
N VAL A 43 5.91 1.82 -6.33
CA VAL A 43 7.11 2.02 -7.15
C VAL A 43 8.22 2.59 -6.28
N THR A 44 9.46 2.23 -6.61
CA THR A 44 10.63 2.75 -5.90
C THR A 44 11.84 2.79 -6.82
N ILE A 45 12.71 3.76 -6.60
CA ILE A 45 14.00 3.90 -7.25
C ILE A 45 15.06 3.92 -6.15
N PRO A 46 15.48 2.74 -5.65
CA PRO A 46 16.50 2.67 -4.61
C PRO A 46 17.82 3.23 -5.14
N THR A 47 18.53 3.93 -4.28
CA THR A 47 19.84 4.48 -4.57
C THR A 47 20.92 3.82 -3.71
N ARG A 48 22.16 3.86 -4.18
CA ARG A 48 23.34 3.42 -3.43
C ARG A 48 24.46 4.46 -3.54
N LYS A 49 25.27 4.59 -2.51
CA LYS A 49 26.52 5.39 -2.57
C LYS A 49 27.67 4.49 -2.92
N ASP A 50 28.56 4.98 -3.79
CA ASP A 50 29.84 4.32 -4.07
C ASP A 50 30.91 4.67 -3.02
N ALA A 51 32.14 4.18 -3.25
CA ALA A 51 33.28 4.43 -2.35
C ALA A 51 33.67 5.91 -2.27
N ASP A 52 33.36 6.69 -3.28
CA ASP A 52 33.63 8.13 -3.37
C ASP A 52 32.49 8.98 -2.83
N GLY A 53 31.41 8.32 -2.35
CA GLY A 53 30.23 8.97 -1.77
C GLY A 53 29.22 9.49 -2.80
N LEU A 54 29.41 9.19 -4.10
CA LEU A 54 28.47 9.55 -5.15
C LEU A 54 27.23 8.63 -5.10
N THR A 55 26.06 9.24 -5.29
CA THR A 55 24.78 8.51 -5.30
C THR A 55 24.46 8.01 -6.69
N HIS A 56 24.21 6.72 -6.81
CA HIS A 56 23.81 6.04 -8.04
C HIS A 56 22.44 5.36 -7.89
N ILE A 57 21.65 5.30 -8.95
CA ILE A 57 20.46 4.47 -9.01
C ILE A 57 20.89 3.00 -8.92
N ALA A 58 20.36 2.29 -7.92
CA ALA A 58 20.60 0.86 -7.73
C ALA A 58 19.62 0.01 -8.52
N ASP A 59 18.36 0.44 -8.60
CA ASP A 59 17.30 -0.21 -9.38
C ASP A 59 16.16 0.77 -9.70
N VAL A 60 15.27 0.36 -10.59
CA VAL A 60 13.98 0.99 -10.86
C VAL A 60 12.95 -0.12 -10.83
N CYS A 61 12.18 -0.20 -9.77
CA CYS A 61 11.31 -1.34 -9.54
C CYS A 61 9.90 -0.95 -9.12
N GLY A 62 8.99 -1.88 -9.29
CA GLY A 62 7.61 -1.71 -8.90
C GLY A 62 6.97 -3.01 -8.46
N ARG A 63 5.87 -2.87 -7.75
CA ARG A 63 5.10 -3.96 -7.16
C ARG A 63 3.62 -3.71 -7.43
N ILE A 64 2.92 -4.75 -7.83
CA ILE A 64 1.47 -4.80 -7.95
C ILE A 64 0.98 -5.93 -7.05
N ASP A 65 0.12 -5.62 -6.10
CA ASP A 65 -0.53 -6.57 -5.21
C ASP A 65 -2.03 -6.63 -5.52
N TYR A 66 -2.51 -7.78 -5.93
CA TYR A 66 -3.94 -8.04 -5.90
C TYR A 66 -4.31 -8.60 -4.52
N VAL A 67 -5.18 -7.89 -3.81
CA VAL A 67 -5.61 -8.24 -2.47
C VAL A 67 -7.09 -8.64 -2.51
N ARG A 68 -7.36 -9.88 -2.13
CA ARG A 68 -8.73 -10.37 -1.90
C ARG A 68 -9.18 -9.96 -0.50
N PRO A 69 -10.48 -9.65 -0.30
CA PRO A 69 -11.00 -9.30 1.03
C PRO A 69 -10.74 -10.35 2.11
N ASP A 70 -10.78 -11.63 1.73
CA ASP A 70 -10.59 -12.80 2.60
C ASP A 70 -9.18 -13.38 2.54
N GLY A 71 -8.27 -12.79 1.74
CA GLY A 71 -6.90 -13.26 1.54
C GLY A 71 -5.86 -12.49 2.36
N PRO A 72 -4.55 -12.79 2.14
CA PRO A 72 -3.47 -12.04 2.77
C PRO A 72 -3.49 -10.58 2.35
N GLY A 73 -3.54 -9.67 3.33
CA GLY A 73 -3.56 -8.23 3.11
C GLY A 73 -2.19 -7.60 2.96
N LEU A 74 -2.15 -6.28 2.85
CA LEU A 74 -0.90 -5.52 2.75
C LEU A 74 -0.04 -5.63 4.01
N SER A 75 -0.68 -5.76 5.16
CA SER A 75 -0.01 -5.99 6.45
C SER A 75 0.65 -7.37 6.48
N ASP A 76 -0.05 -8.42 6.05
CA ASP A 76 0.48 -9.78 5.95
C ASP A 76 1.65 -9.87 4.95
N ARG A 77 1.62 -9.04 3.92
CA ARG A 77 2.64 -8.93 2.86
C ARG A 77 3.77 -7.97 3.20
N GLN A 78 3.81 -7.43 4.42
CA GLN A 78 4.83 -6.47 4.89
C GLN A 78 4.92 -5.18 4.05
N VAL A 79 3.83 -4.79 3.40
CA VAL A 79 3.71 -3.50 2.69
C VAL A 79 3.32 -2.39 3.66
N VAL A 80 2.42 -2.73 4.59
CA VAL A 80 2.06 -1.89 5.73
C VAL A 80 2.63 -2.51 6.98
N THR A 81 3.49 -1.79 7.68
CA THR A 81 4.12 -2.28 8.92
C THR A 81 3.83 -1.35 10.09
N PRO A 82 3.74 -1.87 11.33
CA PRO A 82 3.56 -1.04 12.53
C PRO A 82 4.62 0.06 12.67
N GLU A 83 5.88 -0.29 12.36
CA GLU A 83 7.02 0.64 12.44
C GLU A 83 6.89 1.76 11.39
N GLY A 84 6.47 1.41 10.18
CA GLY A 84 6.24 2.37 9.10
C GLY A 84 5.10 3.32 9.41
N LEU A 85 3.97 2.81 9.90
CA LEU A 85 2.82 3.61 10.35
C LEU A 85 3.22 4.55 11.51
N ARG A 86 3.97 4.04 12.50
CA ARG A 86 4.49 4.85 13.60
C ARG A 86 5.40 5.96 13.09
N ARG A 87 6.30 5.64 12.16
CA ARG A 87 7.22 6.62 11.55
C ARG A 87 6.45 7.73 10.83
N GLU A 88 5.48 7.37 9.97
CA GLU A 88 4.63 8.36 9.28
C GLU A 88 3.87 9.25 10.27
N TYR A 89 3.32 8.65 11.31
CA TYR A 89 2.62 9.38 12.35
C TYR A 89 3.53 10.41 13.05
N LEU A 90 4.74 9.99 13.45
CA LEU A 90 5.70 10.88 14.12
C LEU A 90 6.15 12.03 13.20
N LEU A 91 6.49 11.73 11.94
CA LEU A 91 6.90 12.75 10.97
C LEU A 91 5.81 13.80 10.74
N ARG A 92 4.55 13.37 10.74
CA ARG A 92 3.41 14.27 10.50
C ARG A 92 2.99 15.07 11.73
N ASN A 93 2.96 14.45 12.90
CA ASN A 93 2.33 15.02 14.09
C ASN A 93 3.31 15.46 15.19
N ALA A 94 4.55 14.98 15.16
CA ALA A 94 5.59 15.26 16.15
C ALA A 94 6.99 15.32 15.53
N PRO A 95 7.25 16.27 14.60
CA PRO A 95 8.49 16.31 13.83
C PRO A 95 9.76 16.41 14.71
N ASP A 96 9.70 17.14 15.83
CA ASP A 96 10.83 17.25 16.76
C ASP A 96 11.16 15.92 17.45
N ALA A 97 10.14 15.12 17.76
CA ALA A 97 10.33 13.78 18.32
C ALA A 97 10.88 12.81 17.25
N ALA A 98 10.35 12.91 16.02
CA ALA A 98 10.86 12.15 14.88
C ALA A 98 12.33 12.43 14.63
N GLN A 99 12.76 13.70 14.65
CA GLN A 99 14.15 14.10 14.44
C GLN A 99 15.08 13.48 15.49
N LYS A 100 14.69 13.48 16.78
CA LYS A 100 15.47 12.85 17.85
C LYS A 100 15.60 11.34 17.66
N GLU A 101 14.55 10.66 17.20
CA GLU A 101 14.60 9.22 16.92
C GLU A 101 15.45 8.89 15.69
N ILE A 102 15.49 9.78 14.69
CA ILE A 102 16.39 9.67 13.52
C ILE A 102 17.85 9.79 13.98
N GLU A 103 18.17 10.81 14.77
CA GLU A 103 19.52 11.04 15.32
C GLU A 103 19.98 9.89 16.22
N ALA A 104 19.07 9.30 16.99
CA ALA A 104 19.33 8.13 17.83
C ALA A 104 19.40 6.81 17.03
N GLY A 105 19.14 6.83 15.71
CA GLY A 105 19.19 5.66 14.83
C GLY A 105 18.01 4.70 14.92
N TYR A 106 16.94 5.07 15.64
CA TYR A 106 15.71 4.26 15.74
C TYR A 106 14.85 4.35 14.48
N ILE A 107 14.88 5.50 13.78
CA ILE A 107 14.20 5.69 12.49
C ILE A 107 15.27 5.76 11.39
N LYS A 108 15.20 4.83 10.42
CA LYS A 108 16.13 4.74 9.29
C LYS A 108 15.42 5.13 7.98
N GLY A 109 16.20 5.56 6.97
CA GLY A 109 15.69 5.77 5.60
C GLY A 109 14.84 7.04 5.40
N VAL A 110 15.01 8.07 6.24
CA VAL A 110 14.23 9.33 6.17
C VAL A 110 14.82 10.34 5.17
N HIS A 111 16.08 10.20 4.79
CA HIS A 111 16.79 11.18 3.94
C HIS A 111 16.90 10.79 2.46
N GLU A 112 16.28 9.70 2.05
CA GLU A 112 16.25 9.36 0.63
C GLU A 112 15.05 10.04 -0.02
N GLU A 113 15.31 11.07 -0.83
CA GLU A 113 14.34 11.53 -1.81
C GLU A 113 14.02 10.34 -2.72
N ALA A 114 12.78 9.87 -2.67
CA ALA A 114 12.32 8.83 -3.58
C ALA A 114 12.01 9.50 -4.95
N PRO A 115 12.92 9.44 -5.93
CA PRO A 115 12.67 10.05 -7.22
C PRO A 115 11.46 9.38 -7.86
N SER A 116 10.55 10.19 -8.38
CA SER A 116 9.37 9.71 -9.12
C SER A 116 9.60 9.92 -10.60
N VAL A 117 9.42 8.87 -11.39
CA VAL A 117 9.55 8.91 -12.85
C VAL A 117 8.23 8.53 -13.48
N MET A 118 7.70 9.41 -14.32
CA MET A 118 6.40 9.19 -14.98
C MET A 118 6.32 7.85 -15.69
N ALA A 119 7.36 7.45 -16.42
CA ALA A 119 7.38 6.18 -17.14
C ALA A 119 7.24 4.96 -16.22
N LEU A 120 7.86 5.01 -15.02
CA LEU A 120 7.74 3.96 -14.01
C LEU A 120 6.31 3.87 -13.47
N ASN A 121 5.72 5.02 -13.13
CA ASN A 121 4.34 5.09 -12.64
C ASN A 121 3.35 4.61 -13.71
N MET A 122 3.55 4.99 -14.98
CA MET A 122 2.71 4.53 -16.10
C MET A 122 2.82 3.01 -16.31
N ARG A 123 4.01 2.43 -16.20
CA ARG A 123 4.20 0.97 -16.27
C ARG A 123 3.43 0.29 -15.14
N ALA A 124 3.63 0.71 -13.90
CA ALA A 124 2.95 0.12 -12.75
C ALA A 124 1.41 0.22 -12.88
N ALA A 125 0.90 1.37 -13.33
CA ALA A 125 -0.52 1.57 -13.56
C ALA A 125 -1.06 0.66 -14.68
N ALA A 126 -0.32 0.51 -15.79
CA ALA A 126 -0.70 -0.37 -16.88
C ALA A 126 -0.72 -1.83 -16.42
N ASP A 127 0.33 -2.30 -15.70
CA ASP A 127 0.41 -3.65 -15.16
C ASP A 127 -0.75 -3.95 -14.17
N ALA A 128 -1.14 -2.97 -13.35
CA ALA A 128 -2.27 -3.10 -12.43
C ALA A 128 -3.61 -3.27 -13.16
N ILE A 129 -3.84 -2.49 -14.21
CA ILE A 129 -5.05 -2.62 -15.04
C ILE A 129 -5.04 -3.97 -15.77
N MET A 130 -3.90 -4.41 -16.29
CA MET A 130 -3.78 -5.72 -16.95
C MET A 130 -4.01 -6.88 -15.97
N GLU A 131 -3.56 -6.73 -14.71
CA GLU A 131 -3.86 -7.69 -13.64
C GLU A 131 -5.37 -7.82 -13.42
N TRP A 132 -6.07 -6.68 -13.32
CA TRP A 132 -7.53 -6.66 -13.17
C TRP A 132 -8.25 -7.27 -14.39
N ILE A 133 -7.85 -6.92 -15.61
CA ILE A 133 -8.38 -7.48 -16.85
C ILE A 133 -8.23 -9.01 -16.88
N ALA A 134 -7.03 -9.52 -16.54
CA ALA A 134 -6.77 -10.95 -16.52
C ALA A 134 -7.67 -11.71 -15.53
N ARG A 135 -8.06 -11.07 -14.42
CA ARG A 135 -8.98 -11.66 -13.44
C ARG A 135 -10.43 -11.64 -13.91
N GLN A 136 -10.85 -10.58 -14.59
CA GLN A 136 -12.23 -10.47 -15.09
C GLN A 136 -12.49 -11.41 -16.28
N PHE A 137 -11.53 -11.58 -17.16
CA PHE A 137 -11.72 -12.31 -18.41
C PHE A 137 -11.08 -13.70 -18.43
N GLY A 138 -10.43 -14.12 -17.36
CA GLY A 138 -9.90 -15.48 -17.20
C GLY A 138 -8.95 -15.92 -18.32
N CYS A 139 -8.14 -15.01 -18.87
CA CYS A 139 -7.28 -15.27 -20.03
C CYS A 139 -5.96 -16.00 -19.69
N ARG A 140 -5.66 -16.25 -18.41
CA ARG A 140 -4.44 -16.95 -17.99
C ARG A 140 -4.59 -18.46 -18.10
N HIS A 141 -3.55 -19.13 -18.61
CA HIS A 141 -3.53 -20.59 -18.75
C HIS A 141 -3.54 -21.33 -17.41
N GLU A 142 -2.82 -20.79 -16.41
CA GLU A 142 -2.68 -21.39 -15.07
C GLU A 142 -3.63 -20.82 -14.03
N GLY A 143 -4.59 -19.99 -14.47
CA GLY A 143 -5.48 -19.27 -13.57
C GLY A 143 -4.80 -18.09 -12.85
N ASN A 144 -5.40 -17.60 -11.76
CA ASN A 144 -4.99 -16.35 -11.11
C ASN A 144 -4.21 -16.54 -9.80
N GLN A 145 -4.17 -17.77 -9.25
CA GLN A 145 -3.54 -18.05 -7.95
C GLN A 145 -2.04 -17.69 -7.87
N PRO A 146 -1.20 -17.93 -8.89
CA PRO A 146 0.21 -17.58 -8.86
C PRO A 146 0.48 -16.07 -8.85
N TYR A 147 -0.51 -15.25 -9.15
CA TYR A 147 -0.36 -13.82 -9.45
C TYR A 147 -0.93 -12.92 -8.34
N ALA A 148 -0.74 -13.29 -7.07
CA ALA A 148 -1.18 -12.44 -5.97
C ALA A 148 -0.29 -11.21 -5.81
N ARG A 149 0.99 -11.31 -6.17
CA ARG A 149 1.94 -10.20 -6.28
C ARG A 149 2.77 -10.34 -7.53
N THR A 150 2.93 -9.23 -8.24
CA THR A 150 3.91 -9.07 -9.32
C THR A 150 4.95 -8.05 -8.87
N VAL A 151 6.22 -8.38 -9.03
CA VAL A 151 7.35 -7.46 -8.81
C VAL A 151 8.17 -7.40 -10.08
N PHE A 152 8.53 -6.19 -10.51
CA PHE A 152 9.44 -6.02 -11.62
C PHE A 152 10.68 -5.22 -11.22
N SER A 153 11.84 -5.58 -11.78
CA SER A 153 13.13 -4.94 -11.60
C SER A 153 13.72 -4.59 -12.97
N LEU A 154 14.11 -3.34 -13.15
CA LEU A 154 14.81 -2.92 -14.37
C LEU A 154 16.27 -3.37 -14.34
N ALA A 155 16.93 -3.31 -13.19
CA ALA A 155 18.31 -3.73 -13.03
C ALA A 155 18.48 -5.23 -13.22
N GLY A 156 17.53 -6.04 -12.71
CA GLY A 156 17.49 -7.49 -12.90
C GLY A 156 17.00 -7.89 -14.30
N GLY A 157 16.24 -7.04 -14.98
CA GLY A 157 15.58 -7.37 -16.25
C GLY A 157 14.52 -8.45 -16.11
N GLU A 158 13.90 -8.55 -14.93
CA GLU A 158 13.03 -9.66 -14.54
C GLU A 158 11.66 -9.20 -14.03
N VAL A 159 10.69 -10.12 -14.06
CA VAL A 159 9.37 -9.97 -13.46
C VAL A 159 9.07 -11.24 -12.70
N ASP A 160 8.88 -11.09 -11.38
CA ASP A 160 8.57 -12.18 -10.45
C ASP A 160 7.11 -12.19 -10.08
N TYR A 161 6.56 -13.39 -9.89
CA TYR A 161 5.19 -13.62 -9.46
C TYR A 161 5.18 -14.41 -8.16
N PHE A 162 4.32 -13.98 -7.23
CA PHE A 162 4.14 -14.63 -5.94
C PHE A 162 2.68 -15.02 -5.76
N SER A 163 2.46 -16.24 -5.35
CA SER A 163 1.12 -16.75 -5.06
C SER A 163 0.61 -16.27 -3.69
N GLU A 164 -0.69 -16.37 -3.45
CA GLU A 164 -1.26 -16.09 -2.12
C GLU A 164 -0.64 -16.97 -1.04
N ALA A 165 -0.31 -18.22 -1.36
CA ALA A 165 0.34 -19.15 -0.44
C ALA A 165 1.76 -18.73 -0.01
N SER A 166 2.36 -17.75 -0.68
CA SER A 166 3.66 -17.17 -0.30
C SER A 166 3.55 -16.25 0.93
N PHE A 167 2.33 -15.93 1.38
CA PHE A 167 2.07 -15.00 2.47
C PHE A 167 1.30 -15.69 3.60
N SER A 168 1.71 -15.45 4.84
CA SER A 168 0.94 -15.88 6.01
C SER A 168 -0.30 -15.01 6.15
N VAL A 169 -1.43 -15.61 6.46
CA VAL A 169 -2.69 -14.89 6.72
C VAL A 169 -2.86 -14.77 8.22
N ALA A 170 -2.95 -13.54 8.73
CA ALA A 170 -3.39 -13.29 10.08
C ALA A 170 -4.92 -13.44 10.19
N ASP A 171 -5.42 -13.68 11.41
CA ASP A 171 -6.86 -13.71 11.66
C ASP A 171 -7.52 -12.40 11.19
N ASN A 172 -8.51 -12.56 10.31
CA ASN A 172 -9.16 -11.42 9.68
C ASN A 172 -10.44 -11.03 10.43
N HIS A 173 -10.27 -10.31 11.52
CA HIS A 173 -11.39 -9.81 12.33
C HIS A 173 -12.21 -8.69 11.66
N ASP A 174 -11.70 -8.11 10.56
CA ASP A 174 -12.33 -7.00 9.85
C ASP A 174 -13.21 -7.41 8.67
N LEU A 175 -13.25 -8.69 8.32
CA LEU A 175 -13.96 -9.16 7.13
C LEU A 175 -15.48 -8.94 7.25
N ALA A 176 -16.05 -8.26 6.25
CA ALA A 176 -17.48 -8.04 6.07
C ALA A 176 -18.19 -7.28 7.21
N LEU A 177 -17.46 -6.52 8.03
CA LEU A 177 -18.05 -5.68 9.08
C LEU A 177 -18.76 -4.42 8.55
N GLY A 178 -18.54 -4.05 7.29
CA GLY A 178 -19.13 -2.86 6.68
C GLY A 178 -18.59 -1.55 7.25
N LEU A 179 -19.31 -0.48 6.93
CA LEU A 179 -19.03 0.88 7.42
C LEU A 179 -19.69 1.07 8.79
N ILE A 180 -18.96 0.76 9.87
CA ILE A 180 -19.43 1.01 11.25
C ILE A 180 -18.84 2.33 11.77
N GLU A 181 -19.49 2.92 12.77
CA GLU A 181 -18.96 4.10 13.47
C GLU A 181 -18.13 3.69 14.71
N PRO A 182 -16.99 4.34 14.97
CA PRO A 182 -16.34 5.32 14.07
C PRO A 182 -16.02 4.70 12.72
N LEU A 183 -16.07 5.51 11.64
CA LEU A 183 -15.99 5.00 10.26
C LEU A 183 -14.80 4.03 10.10
N LEU A 184 -15.06 2.82 9.57
CA LEU A 184 -14.09 1.70 9.50
C LEU A 184 -13.51 1.28 10.87
N GLY A 185 -14.13 1.64 12.00
CA GLY A 185 -13.59 1.40 13.33
C GLY A 185 -12.37 2.26 13.67
N VAL A 186 -12.06 3.29 12.88
CA VAL A 186 -10.91 4.17 13.07
C VAL A 186 -11.32 5.40 13.88
N PRO A 187 -10.81 5.58 15.13
CA PRO A 187 -11.25 6.69 16.00
C PRO A 187 -11.08 8.07 15.38
N GLY A 188 -10.02 8.28 14.56
CA GLY A 188 -9.78 9.54 13.87
C GLY A 188 -10.80 9.87 12.76
N LEU A 189 -11.65 8.91 12.38
CA LEU A 189 -12.73 9.08 11.40
C LEU A 189 -14.11 9.19 12.06
N ALA A 190 -14.19 9.32 13.37
CA ALA A 190 -15.44 9.57 14.08
C ALA A 190 -16.12 10.87 13.61
N ILE A 191 -17.45 10.89 13.64
CA ILE A 191 -18.21 12.12 13.42
C ILE A 191 -17.90 13.06 14.59
N THR A 192 -17.16 14.12 14.32
CA THR A 192 -17.05 15.23 15.28
C THR A 192 -18.31 16.06 15.13
N GLU A 193 -19.23 15.98 16.09
CA GLU A 193 -20.29 16.98 16.21
C GLU A 193 -19.60 18.34 16.28
N ARG A 194 -19.74 19.16 15.23
CA ARG A 194 -19.46 20.58 15.37
C ARG A 194 -20.39 21.09 16.49
N LYS A 195 -19.83 21.35 17.65
CA LYS A 195 -20.45 22.29 18.58
C LYS A 195 -20.45 23.64 17.87
N ASP A 196 -21.51 23.90 17.12
CA ASP A 196 -21.82 25.25 16.70
C ASP A 196 -21.99 26.03 17.98
N ALA A 197 -21.03 26.89 18.28
CA ALA A 197 -21.06 27.80 19.38
C ALA A 197 -22.27 28.75 19.18
N ALA A 198 -23.19 28.71 20.10
CA ALA A 198 -24.24 29.69 20.28
C ALA A 198 -23.65 31.06 20.65
#